data_01098c1006af0c2ff4f136988d6296c5
#
_entry.id   01098c1006af0c2ff4f136988d6296c5
#
_cell.length_a   1.000
_cell.length_b   1.000
_cell.length_c   1.000
_cell.angle_alpha   90.00
_cell.angle_beta   90.00
_cell.angle_gamma   90.00
#
_symmetry.space_group_name_H-M   'P 1'
#
loop_
_entity.id
_entity.type
_entity.pdbx_description
1 polymer ?
#
loop_
_entity_poly.entity_id
_entity_poly.type
_entity_poly.pdbx_seq_one_letter_code
_entity_poly.pdbx_strand_id
1 'polypeptide(L)' 'MIKVCTLASSSAGNSTYVETSHYKILIDLGRTKKYLSEKLSEIGVDYKDIDYVFLT' A
#
# COMPACT_ATOMS: atom_id res chain seq x y z
N MET A 1 -16.95 0.75 5.17
CA MET A 1 -16.43 -0.45 4.47
C MET A 1 -14.91 -0.45 4.53
N ILE A 2 -14.31 -1.59 4.75
CA ILE A 2 -12.85 -1.73 4.77
C ILE A 2 -12.42 -2.56 3.57
N LYS A 3 -11.44 -2.06 2.84
CA LYS A 3 -10.89 -2.74 1.68
C LYS A 3 -9.42 -3.05 1.95
N VAL A 4 -9.04 -4.30 1.77
CA VAL A 4 -7.65 -4.72 1.98
C VAL A 4 -7.11 -5.33 0.70
N CYS A 5 -5.94 -4.89 0.29
CA CYS A 5 -5.31 -5.39 -0.92
C CYS A 5 -3.83 -5.69 -0.66
N THR A 6 -3.42 -6.92 -0.92
CA THR A 6 -2.01 -7.28 -0.81
C THR A 6 -1.30 -6.87 -2.08
N LEU A 7 -0.35 -5.94 -1.97
CA LEU A 7 0.39 -5.43 -3.11
C LEU A 7 1.61 -6.28 -3.43
N ALA A 8 2.22 -6.87 -2.41
CA ALA A 8 3.37 -7.73 -2.57
C ALA A 8 3.39 -8.75 -1.45
N SER A 9 3.71 -9.99 -1.79
CA SER A 9 3.82 -11.07 -0.83
C SER A 9 4.94 -12.00 -1.30
N SER A 10 6.14 -11.82 -0.77
CA SER A 10 7.28 -12.63 -1.15
C SER A 10 8.34 -12.56 -0.06
N SER A 11 9.37 -13.42 -0.18
CA SER A 11 10.47 -13.42 0.78
C SER A 11 11.29 -12.13 0.72
N ALA A 12 11.18 -11.37 -0.37
CA ALA A 12 11.89 -10.11 -0.54
C ALA A 12 11.20 -8.94 0.15
N GLY A 13 9.94 -9.12 0.57
CA GLY A 13 9.19 -8.06 1.24
C GLY A 13 7.70 -8.20 1.01
N ASN A 14 6.92 -7.62 1.90
CA ASN A 14 5.47 -7.64 1.84
C ASN A 14 4.93 -6.21 1.86
N SER A 15 3.77 -5.99 1.25
CA SER A 15 3.11 -4.70 1.31
C SER A 15 1.62 -4.90 1.24
N THR A 16 0.89 -4.15 2.06
CA THR A 16 -0.56 -4.26 2.13
C THR A 16 -1.16 -2.86 2.10
N TYR A 17 -2.20 -2.70 1.29
CA TYR A 17 -2.95 -1.46 1.23
C TYR A 17 -4.30 -1.66 1.92
N VAL A 18 -4.66 -0.74 2.80
CA VAL A 18 -5.93 -0.79 3.53
C VAL A 18 -6.66 0.53 3.30
N GLU A 19 -7.90 0.42 2.86
CA GLU A 19 -8.73 1.60 2.65
C GLU A 19 -9.98 1.50 3.52
N THR A 20 -10.23 2.54 4.31
CA THR A 20 -11.46 2.67 5.08
C THR A 20 -12.31 3.77 4.45
N SER A 21 -13.48 4.04 5.05
CA SER A 21 -14.34 5.12 4.55
C SER A 21 -13.67 6.51 4.71
N HIS A 22 -12.64 6.61 5.55
CA HIS A 22 -12.03 7.90 5.88
C HIS A 22 -10.54 7.97 5.61
N TYR A 23 -9.84 6.83 5.52
CA TYR A 23 -8.38 6.82 5.44
C TYR A 23 -7.87 5.82 4.42
N LYS A 24 -6.70 6.14 3.87
CA LYS A 24 -5.94 5.23 3.02
C LYS A 24 -4.62 4.96 3.73
N ILE A 25 -4.34 3.70 3.99
CA ILE A 25 -3.19 3.28 4.81
C ILE A 25 -2.35 2.30 4.02
N LEU A 26 -1.04 2.50 4.05
CA LEU A 26 -0.10 1.62 3.39
C LEU A 26 0.84 1.02 4.43
N ILE A 27 0.98 -0.29 4.42
CA ILE A 27 1.91 -1.00 5.30
C ILE A 27 3.00 -1.57 4.41
N ASP A 28 4.23 -1.10 4.60
CA ASP A 28 5.36 -1.51 3.78
C ASP A 28 6.37 -2.28 4.63
N LEU A 29 6.63 -3.51 4.23
CA LEU A 29 7.54 -4.41 4.92
C LEU A 29 8.65 -4.84 3.97
N GLY A 30 9.44 -3.86 3.48
CA GLY A 30 10.64 -4.15 2.71
C GLY A 30 10.61 -3.80 1.22
N ARG A 31 9.60 -3.09 0.75
CA ARG A 31 9.54 -2.66 -0.65
C ARG A 31 9.91 -1.21 -0.81
N THR A 32 10.33 -0.82 -2.02
CA THR A 32 10.66 0.56 -2.32
C THR A 32 9.42 1.38 -2.59
N LYS A 33 9.53 2.69 -2.39
CA LYS A 33 8.45 3.62 -2.70
C LYS A 33 8.03 3.52 -4.17
N LYS A 34 9.01 3.39 -5.06
CA LYS A 34 8.73 3.29 -6.49
C LYS A 34 7.87 2.06 -6.80
N TYR A 35 8.23 0.92 -6.21
CA TYR A 35 7.46 -0.31 -6.40
C TYR A 35 6.04 -0.14 -5.90
N LEU A 36 5.88 0.43 -4.70
CA LEU A 36 4.57 0.63 -4.10
C LEU A 36 3.72 1.60 -4.90
N SER A 37 4.33 2.67 -5.39
CA SER A 37 3.62 3.64 -6.21
C SER A 37 3.08 3.00 -7.49
N GLU A 38 3.86 2.15 -8.13
CA GLU A 38 3.42 1.44 -9.32
C GLU A 38 2.27 0.47 -9.01
N LYS A 39 2.38 -0.27 -7.91
CA LYS A 39 1.34 -1.23 -7.53
C LYS A 39 0.04 -0.54 -7.14
N LEU A 40 0.12 0.57 -6.42
CA LEU A 40 -1.06 1.35 -6.08
C LEU A 40 -1.74 1.90 -7.32
N SER A 41 -0.94 2.34 -8.28
CA SER A 41 -1.46 2.85 -9.54
C SER A 41 -2.28 1.77 -10.28
N GLU A 42 -1.86 0.51 -10.20
CA GLU A 42 -2.57 -0.60 -10.83
C GLU A 42 -3.99 -0.79 -10.26
N ILE A 43 -4.21 -0.40 -9.01
CA ILE A 43 -5.51 -0.50 -8.38
C ILE A 43 -6.23 0.84 -8.31
N GLY A 44 -5.71 1.84 -9.03
CA GLY A 44 -6.36 3.14 -9.14
C GLY A 44 -6.12 4.07 -7.96
N VAL A 45 -5.06 3.85 -7.21
CA VAL A 45 -4.73 4.67 -6.05
C VAL A 45 -3.43 5.44 -6.31
N ASP A 46 -3.45 6.74 -6.00
CA ASP A 46 -2.26 7.58 -6.13
C ASP A 46 -1.51 7.54 -4.79
N TYR A 47 -0.20 7.32 -4.85
CA TYR A 47 0.63 7.26 -3.64
C TYR A 47 0.45 8.51 -2.75
N LYS A 48 0.33 9.66 -3.35
CA LYS A 48 0.18 10.91 -2.59
C LYS A 48 -1.18 11.03 -1.89
N ASP A 49 -2.13 10.18 -2.21
CA ASP A 49 -3.44 10.15 -1.54
C ASP A 49 -3.43 9.28 -0.29
N ILE A 50 -2.33 8.59 -0.02
CA ILE A 50 -2.18 7.76 1.17
C ILE A 50 -2.08 8.67 2.41
N ASP A 51 -2.91 8.41 3.40
CA ASP A 51 -2.93 9.22 4.62
C ASP A 51 -1.87 8.77 5.63
N TYR A 52 -1.61 7.48 5.71
CA TYR A 52 -0.65 6.92 6.66
C TYR A 52 0.18 5.85 5.99
N VAL A 53 1.49 5.87 6.26
CA VAL A 53 2.41 4.86 5.78
C VAL A 53 3.15 4.30 6.98
N PHE A 54 3.09 2.99 7.16
CA PHE A 54 3.80 2.30 8.22
C PHE A 54 4.96 1.52 7.59
N LEU A 55 6.18 1.85 7.98
CA LEU A 55 7.40 1.24 7.47
C LEU A 55 8.06 0.41 8.58
N THR A 56 8.51 -0.79 8.22
CA THR A 56 9.26 -1.62 9.15
C THR A 56 10.49 -2.21 8.52
#